data_e6503ba74030d7856567d1cdfd772abe
#
_entry.id   e6503ba74030d7856567d1cdfd772abe
#
_cell.length_a   1.000
_cell.length_b   1.000
_cell.length_c   1.000
_cell.angle_alpha   90.00
_cell.angle_beta   90.00
_cell.angle_gamma   90.00
#
_symmetry.space_group_name_H-M   'P 1'
#
loop_
_entity.id
_entity.type
_entity.pdbx_description
1 polymer ?
#
loop_
_entity_poly.entity_id
_entity_poly.type
_entity_poly.pdbx_seq_one_letter_code
_entity_poly.pdbx_strand_id
1 'polypeptide(L)'
;MTRAAKDRAKSKPQLIQELEHLREKDTALMEAELKHHQIETELHRVNRALATVSSCHKVLVRSKDKGELFQNICRVIVDVGGYHMAWAGIARRDRIRSIQPLGYAGAHDGYLESIKMSWNKSRNGICPAGQAIVSGEPFVVKNILTAPEIMPWRGEALKHGFASVVSLPLISRAGTFGALSIYAGEADYFHDDEVELLMEIADNLVYGIMALHTRTERYRAESEVKDSLDKLRKALGAIIQVLEQTVEIRDPYTAGHQRRVADLARTIGEEMGLGEDRIDGIRIAGIIHDIGKIYVPAEILSKPRRLSQIEFNLIKTHSQVGYDVLRAIDFPWPVARIILQHHERIDGSGYPHNLTGNEIMLEAKILGVADVVEAMASHRPYRPALGVDAALQEILQNKGVLYEPEVVHACVRVFQEQNFQFKDVSLEF
;
A
#
# COMPACT_ATOMS: atom_id res chain seq x y z
N MET A 1 69.55 38.63 -38.42
CA MET A 1 70.52 37.53 -38.38
C MET A 1 69.77 36.25 -38.13
N THR A 2 69.75 35.33 -39.08
CA THR A 2 69.04 34.05 -38.99
C THR A 2 69.70 33.12 -37.94
N ARG A 3 68.89 32.22 -37.28
CA ARG A 3 69.34 31.25 -36.25
C ARG A 3 70.59 30.48 -36.67
N ALA A 4 70.77 30.19 -37.96
CA ALA A 4 71.93 29.53 -38.57
C ALA A 4 73.23 30.34 -38.53
N ALA A 5 73.16 31.71 -38.46
CA ALA A 5 74.34 32.56 -38.37
C ALA A 5 74.85 32.69 -36.91
N LYS A 6 73.97 32.51 -35.89
CA LYS A 6 74.37 32.45 -34.51
C LYS A 6 75.04 31.14 -34.10
N ASP A 7 74.67 30.03 -34.74
CA ASP A 7 75.29 28.70 -34.48
C ASP A 7 76.71 28.56 -35.07
N ARG A 8 77.06 29.32 -36.08
CA ARG A 8 78.46 29.33 -36.63
C ARG A 8 79.48 30.04 -35.70
N ALA A 9 79.02 30.77 -34.68
CA ALA A 9 79.91 31.49 -33.81
C ALA A 9 80.12 30.74 -32.42
N LYS A 10 79.53 29.57 -32.23
CA LYS A 10 79.68 28.80 -30.98
C LYS A 10 80.88 27.86 -31.07
N SER A 11 81.64 27.78 -30.03
CA SER A 11 82.72 26.80 -29.88
C SER A 11 82.19 25.37 -29.76
N LYS A 12 82.96 24.36 -30.18
CA LYS A 12 82.57 22.94 -30.01
C LYS A 12 82.14 22.55 -28.62
N PRO A 13 82.76 23.00 -27.52
CA PRO A 13 82.30 22.71 -26.16
C PRO A 13 80.92 23.33 -25.85
N GLN A 14 80.62 24.55 -26.33
CA GLN A 14 79.36 25.19 -26.17
C GLN A 14 78.20 24.50 -26.88
N LEU A 15 78.45 23.93 -28.05
CA LEU A 15 77.48 23.11 -28.82
C LEU A 15 77.21 21.79 -28.11
N ILE A 16 78.24 21.16 -27.51
CA ILE A 16 78.06 19.94 -26.73
C ILE A 16 77.19 20.20 -25.50
N GLN A 17 77.46 21.24 -24.75
CA GLN A 17 76.70 21.62 -23.53
C GLN A 17 75.23 21.99 -23.89
N GLU A 18 74.99 22.63 -25.02
CA GLU A 18 73.65 22.93 -25.52
C GLU A 18 72.87 21.66 -25.95
N LEU A 19 73.62 20.70 -26.57
CA LEU A 19 73.06 19.41 -26.94
C LEU A 19 72.68 18.55 -25.69
N GLU A 20 73.52 18.54 -24.67
CA GLU A 20 73.24 17.87 -23.43
C GLU A 20 72.01 18.51 -22.71
N HIS A 21 71.97 19.81 -22.66
CA HIS A 21 70.80 20.54 -22.07
C HIS A 21 69.52 20.30 -22.88
N LEU A 22 69.57 20.21 -24.20
CA LEU A 22 68.41 19.87 -25.04
C LEU A 22 67.97 18.42 -24.83
N ARG A 23 68.92 17.49 -24.68
CA ARG A 23 68.57 16.09 -24.34
C ARG A 23 67.92 15.95 -22.98
N GLU A 24 68.41 16.63 -21.96
CA GLU A 24 67.79 16.65 -20.63
C GLU A 24 66.36 17.21 -20.67
N LYS A 25 66.14 18.31 -21.44
CA LYS A 25 64.82 18.86 -21.65
C LYS A 25 63.88 17.92 -22.41
N ASP A 26 64.37 17.23 -23.42
CA ASP A 26 63.61 16.30 -24.23
C ASP A 26 63.18 15.08 -23.37
N THR A 27 64.10 14.56 -22.55
CA THR A 27 63.78 13.51 -21.57
C THR A 27 62.74 13.96 -20.55
N ALA A 28 62.89 15.16 -19.98
CA ALA A 28 61.93 15.70 -19.03
C ALA A 28 60.56 15.97 -19.69
N LEU A 29 60.53 16.36 -20.96
CA LEU A 29 59.28 16.55 -21.70
C LEU A 29 58.58 15.22 -21.96
N MET A 30 59.30 14.18 -22.37
CA MET A 30 58.78 12.83 -22.57
C MET A 30 58.21 12.23 -21.28
N GLU A 31 58.90 12.41 -20.13
CA GLU A 31 58.41 11.99 -18.82
C GLU A 31 57.13 12.76 -18.43
N ALA A 32 57.07 14.06 -18.69
CA ALA A 32 55.89 14.87 -18.41
C ALA A 32 54.67 14.50 -19.30
N GLU A 33 54.91 14.21 -20.60
CA GLU A 33 53.90 13.72 -21.53
C GLU A 33 53.37 12.36 -21.12
N LEU A 34 54.23 11.43 -20.73
CA LEU A 34 53.86 10.11 -20.26
C LEU A 34 52.97 10.24 -18.98
N LYS A 35 53.42 11.07 -18.04
CA LYS A 35 52.65 11.33 -16.80
C LYS A 35 51.31 12.00 -17.08
N HIS A 36 51.26 12.94 -18.02
CA HIS A 36 50.01 13.58 -18.42
C HIS A 36 49.04 12.58 -19.04
N HIS A 37 49.53 11.73 -19.94
CA HIS A 37 48.71 10.68 -20.56
C HIS A 37 48.18 9.66 -19.53
N GLN A 38 49.00 9.31 -18.52
CA GLN A 38 48.56 8.45 -17.41
C GLN A 38 47.44 9.11 -16.59
N ILE A 39 47.59 10.39 -16.23
CA ILE A 39 46.57 11.15 -15.47
C ILE A 39 45.30 11.29 -16.29
N GLU A 40 45.39 11.56 -17.57
CA GLU A 40 44.23 11.68 -18.48
C GLU A 40 43.45 10.37 -18.57
N THR A 41 44.16 9.26 -18.73
CA THR A 41 43.58 7.91 -18.76
C THR A 41 42.85 7.57 -17.45
N GLU A 42 43.49 7.90 -16.32
CA GLU A 42 42.92 7.71 -15.00
C GLU A 42 41.66 8.56 -14.79
N LEU A 43 41.71 9.84 -15.18
CA LEU A 43 40.57 10.76 -15.07
C LEU A 43 39.38 10.27 -15.93
N HIS A 44 39.65 9.79 -17.15
CA HIS A 44 38.62 9.22 -18.01
C HIS A 44 37.97 7.98 -17.37
N ARG A 45 38.75 7.10 -16.73
CA ARG A 45 38.25 5.91 -16.03
C ARG A 45 37.35 6.28 -14.86
N VAL A 46 37.78 7.18 -13.98
CA VAL A 46 37.01 7.64 -12.81
C VAL A 46 35.71 8.33 -13.23
N ASN A 47 35.78 9.23 -14.22
CA ASN A 47 34.59 9.92 -14.72
C ASN A 47 33.55 8.94 -15.30
N ARG A 48 34.00 7.91 -16.01
CA ARG A 48 33.13 6.86 -16.54
C ARG A 48 32.45 6.06 -15.41
N ALA A 49 33.20 5.66 -14.39
CA ALA A 49 32.67 4.95 -13.25
C ALA A 49 31.63 5.80 -12.49
N LEU A 50 31.92 7.08 -12.25
CA LEU A 50 30.98 8.03 -11.64
C LEU A 50 29.69 8.21 -12.47
N ALA A 51 29.82 8.32 -13.80
CA ALA A 51 28.66 8.40 -14.70
C ALA A 51 27.80 7.14 -14.63
N THR A 52 28.43 5.97 -14.49
CA THR A 52 27.76 4.68 -14.32
C THR A 52 26.99 4.62 -13.01
N VAL A 53 27.61 4.98 -11.88
CA VAL A 53 26.96 5.06 -10.56
C VAL A 53 25.75 6.01 -10.61
N SER A 54 25.95 7.23 -11.17
CA SER A 54 24.87 8.21 -11.32
C SER A 54 23.69 7.69 -12.16
N SER A 55 23.98 6.94 -13.23
CA SER A 55 22.96 6.36 -14.09
C SER A 55 22.22 5.19 -13.40
N CYS A 56 22.94 4.40 -12.60
CA CYS A 56 22.33 3.35 -11.76
C CYS A 56 21.34 3.93 -10.75
N HIS A 57 21.62 5.08 -10.12
CA HIS A 57 20.66 5.75 -9.23
C HIS A 57 19.35 6.11 -9.94
N LYS A 58 19.40 6.56 -11.20
CA LYS A 58 18.17 6.86 -11.96
C LYS A 58 17.34 5.59 -12.24
N VAL A 59 18.01 4.47 -12.47
CA VAL A 59 17.36 3.16 -12.65
C VAL A 59 16.66 2.71 -11.37
N LEU A 60 17.30 2.85 -10.21
CA LEU A 60 16.72 2.50 -8.91
C LEU A 60 15.36 3.15 -8.66
N VAL A 61 15.26 4.45 -8.95
CA VAL A 61 14.04 5.22 -8.71
C VAL A 61 12.91 4.84 -9.67
N ARG A 62 13.24 4.38 -10.90
CA ARG A 62 12.27 4.14 -11.97
C ARG A 62 11.80 2.69 -12.08
N SER A 63 12.59 1.74 -11.60
CA SER A 63 12.26 0.32 -11.72
C SER A 63 11.05 -0.07 -10.87
N LYS A 64 10.16 -0.86 -11.47
CA LYS A 64 8.89 -1.28 -10.86
C LYS A 64 8.98 -2.63 -10.17
N ASP A 65 9.87 -3.49 -10.65
CA ASP A 65 10.09 -4.83 -10.10
C ASP A 65 11.58 -5.21 -10.10
N LYS A 66 11.87 -6.32 -9.42
CA LYS A 66 13.26 -6.80 -9.24
C LYS A 66 13.92 -7.21 -10.57
N GLY A 67 13.20 -7.85 -11.47
CA GLY A 67 13.73 -8.28 -12.76
C GLY A 67 14.14 -7.11 -13.64
N GLU A 68 13.25 -6.10 -13.72
CA GLU A 68 13.54 -4.85 -14.41
C GLU A 68 14.76 -4.13 -13.81
N LEU A 69 14.87 -4.11 -12.48
CA LEU A 69 15.99 -3.49 -11.79
C LEU A 69 17.33 -4.19 -12.14
N PHE A 70 17.39 -5.51 -12.00
CA PHE A 70 18.59 -6.28 -12.36
C PHE A 70 19.00 -6.08 -13.82
N GLN A 71 18.04 -6.17 -14.73
CA GLN A 71 18.27 -6.03 -16.16
C GLN A 71 18.78 -4.63 -16.54
N ASN A 72 18.17 -3.58 -16.00
CA ASN A 72 18.54 -2.21 -16.32
C ASN A 72 19.90 -1.81 -15.71
N ILE A 73 20.22 -2.28 -14.49
CA ILE A 73 21.55 -2.05 -13.90
C ILE A 73 22.65 -2.68 -14.76
N CYS A 74 22.49 -3.94 -15.18
CA CYS A 74 23.46 -4.59 -16.06
C CYS A 74 23.61 -3.84 -17.39
N ARG A 75 22.51 -3.34 -17.96
CA ARG A 75 22.55 -2.53 -19.19
C ARG A 75 23.31 -1.22 -18.97
N VAL A 76 23.07 -0.49 -17.88
CA VAL A 76 23.81 0.74 -17.56
C VAL A 76 25.30 0.48 -17.41
N ILE A 77 25.68 -0.60 -16.73
CA ILE A 77 27.09 -0.98 -16.56
C ILE A 77 27.76 -1.18 -17.92
N VAL A 78 27.10 -1.81 -18.89
CA VAL A 78 27.66 -2.01 -20.23
C VAL A 78 27.61 -0.73 -21.06
N ASP A 79 26.43 -0.10 -21.19
CA ASP A 79 26.21 0.99 -22.15
C ASP A 79 26.87 2.31 -21.72
N VAL A 80 26.88 2.61 -20.41
CA VAL A 80 27.47 3.83 -19.83
C VAL A 80 28.88 3.56 -19.30
N GLY A 81 29.02 2.42 -18.59
CA GLY A 81 30.30 2.01 -18.02
C GLY A 81 31.32 1.48 -19.05
N GLY A 82 30.87 1.09 -20.25
CA GLY A 82 31.73 0.59 -21.32
C GLY A 82 32.38 -0.76 -21.05
N TYR A 83 31.81 -1.53 -20.09
CA TYR A 83 32.29 -2.89 -19.82
C TYR A 83 31.80 -3.87 -20.88
N HIS A 84 32.55 -4.95 -21.09
CA HIS A 84 32.25 -5.95 -22.14
C HIS A 84 30.94 -6.70 -21.82
N MET A 85 30.74 -7.04 -20.55
CA MET A 85 29.58 -7.77 -20.10
C MET A 85 29.36 -7.50 -18.63
N ALA A 86 28.08 -7.46 -18.21
CA ALA A 86 27.66 -7.50 -16.81
C ALA A 86 26.50 -8.46 -16.65
N TRP A 87 26.48 -9.19 -15.56
CA TRP A 87 25.32 -9.96 -15.13
C TRP A 87 25.19 -9.94 -13.61
N ALA A 88 23.95 -10.00 -13.13
CA ALA A 88 23.67 -10.09 -11.71
C ALA A 88 22.65 -11.19 -11.44
N GLY A 89 22.82 -11.88 -10.33
CA GLY A 89 21.97 -13.02 -9.98
C GLY A 89 21.92 -13.31 -8.50
N ILE A 90 20.99 -14.18 -8.12
CA ILE A 90 20.75 -14.58 -6.73
C ILE A 90 21.26 -16.00 -6.46
N ALA A 91 21.78 -16.20 -5.26
CA ALA A 91 22.23 -17.49 -4.74
C ALA A 91 21.02 -18.32 -4.30
N ARG A 92 20.78 -19.45 -4.96
CA ARG A 92 19.73 -20.40 -4.57
C ARG A 92 20.26 -21.37 -3.51
N ARG A 93 19.42 -21.69 -2.54
CA ARG A 93 19.70 -22.72 -1.51
C ARG A 93 19.22 -24.11 -1.95
N ASP A 94 19.36 -24.43 -3.23
CA ASP A 94 19.11 -25.74 -3.77
C ASP A 94 20.25 -26.72 -3.46
N ARG A 95 20.10 -27.99 -3.84
CA ARG A 95 21.10 -29.06 -3.60
C ARG A 95 22.47 -28.76 -4.22
N ILE A 96 22.48 -28.08 -5.37
CA ILE A 96 23.70 -27.74 -6.11
C ILE A 96 24.20 -26.34 -5.78
N ARG A 97 23.49 -25.57 -4.96
CA ARG A 97 23.80 -24.17 -4.63
C ARG A 97 24.01 -23.34 -5.88
N SER A 98 23.04 -23.39 -6.78
CA SER A 98 23.09 -22.66 -8.04
C SER A 98 23.02 -21.14 -7.86
N ILE A 99 23.55 -20.39 -8.82
CA ILE A 99 23.35 -18.95 -8.95
C ILE A 99 22.42 -18.74 -10.14
N GLN A 100 21.29 -18.13 -9.91
CA GLN A 100 20.31 -17.81 -10.96
C GLN A 100 20.53 -16.40 -11.47
N PRO A 101 20.95 -16.20 -12.72
CA PRO A 101 20.96 -14.88 -13.34
C PRO A 101 19.55 -14.29 -13.39
N LEU A 102 19.43 -13.00 -13.08
CA LEU A 102 18.17 -12.23 -13.15
C LEU A 102 18.27 -11.06 -14.13
N GLY A 103 19.48 -10.57 -14.41
CA GLY A 103 19.74 -9.56 -15.40
C GLY A 103 21.13 -9.74 -15.99
N TYR A 104 21.30 -9.36 -17.26
CA TYR A 104 22.57 -9.41 -17.96
C TYR A 104 22.58 -8.44 -19.16
N ALA A 105 23.75 -7.99 -19.57
CA ALA A 105 23.96 -7.16 -20.75
C ALA A 105 25.35 -7.35 -21.32
N GLY A 106 25.55 -6.98 -22.59
CA GLY A 106 26.84 -7.06 -23.30
C GLY A 106 27.06 -8.38 -24.04
N ALA A 107 28.32 -8.77 -24.25
CA ALA A 107 28.72 -9.95 -25.00
C ALA A 107 28.44 -11.25 -24.25
N HIS A 108 27.19 -11.68 -24.20
CA HIS A 108 26.74 -12.84 -23.42
C HIS A 108 26.31 -14.05 -24.26
N ASP A 109 26.33 -13.98 -25.59
CA ASP A 109 25.79 -14.96 -26.55
C ASP A 109 26.10 -16.42 -26.18
N GLY A 110 25.20 -17.06 -25.38
CA GLY A 110 25.37 -18.43 -24.89
C GLY A 110 26.37 -18.61 -23.72
N TYR A 111 27.07 -17.57 -23.26
CA TYR A 111 28.08 -17.69 -22.20
C TYR A 111 27.43 -18.12 -20.86
N LEU A 112 26.35 -17.45 -20.45
CA LEU A 112 25.68 -17.75 -19.16
C LEU A 112 25.04 -19.15 -19.15
N GLU A 113 24.59 -19.62 -20.29
CA GLU A 113 24.03 -20.96 -20.49
C GLU A 113 25.11 -22.05 -20.49
N SER A 114 26.30 -21.72 -21.00
CA SER A 114 27.43 -22.65 -21.11
C SER A 114 28.11 -22.94 -19.77
N ILE A 115 28.04 -21.97 -18.83
CA ILE A 115 28.67 -22.07 -17.51
C ILE A 115 27.69 -22.47 -16.43
N LYS A 116 27.98 -23.58 -15.72
CA LYS A 116 27.23 -23.98 -14.54
C LYS A 116 27.69 -23.17 -13.34
N MET A 117 26.98 -22.07 -13.05
CA MET A 117 27.31 -21.18 -11.94
C MET A 117 26.82 -21.76 -10.61
N SER A 118 27.74 -21.93 -9.69
CA SER A 118 27.45 -22.43 -8.35
C SER A 118 28.34 -21.75 -7.31
N TRP A 119 27.77 -21.51 -6.13
CA TRP A 119 28.50 -21.01 -4.95
C TRP A 119 28.90 -22.13 -4.00
N ASN A 120 28.83 -23.41 -4.44
CA ASN A 120 29.31 -24.56 -3.69
C ASN A 120 30.81 -24.74 -3.85
N LYS A 121 31.55 -25.00 -2.76
CA LYS A 121 32.95 -25.41 -2.81
C LYS A 121 33.03 -26.82 -3.41
N SER A 122 33.25 -26.93 -4.70
CA SER A 122 33.48 -28.18 -5.40
C SER A 122 34.97 -28.44 -5.61
N ARG A 123 35.34 -29.71 -5.97
CA ARG A 123 36.71 -30.07 -6.33
C ARG A 123 37.24 -29.28 -7.56
N ASN A 124 36.35 -28.76 -8.40
CA ASN A 124 36.66 -28.00 -9.61
C ASN A 124 36.75 -26.48 -9.37
N GLY A 125 36.82 -26.04 -8.13
CA GLY A 125 36.84 -24.60 -7.79
C GLY A 125 35.45 -23.99 -7.70
N ILE A 126 35.41 -22.74 -7.29
CA ILE A 126 34.19 -21.92 -7.21
C ILE A 126 34.31 -20.84 -8.26
N CYS A 127 33.24 -20.56 -9.03
CA CYS A 127 33.27 -19.45 -10.00
C CYS A 127 33.45 -18.10 -9.27
N PRO A 128 33.93 -17.03 -9.94
CA PRO A 128 34.20 -15.73 -9.33
C PRO A 128 33.01 -15.20 -8.54
N ALA A 129 31.79 -15.28 -9.09
CA ALA A 129 30.57 -14.91 -8.39
C ALA A 129 30.32 -15.76 -7.13
N GLY A 130 30.59 -17.06 -7.19
CA GLY A 130 30.48 -17.95 -6.05
C GLY A 130 31.48 -17.62 -4.95
N GLN A 131 32.70 -17.22 -5.30
CA GLN A 131 33.71 -16.74 -4.34
C GLN A 131 33.21 -15.48 -3.61
N ALA A 132 32.75 -14.49 -4.36
CA ALA A 132 32.19 -13.26 -3.79
C ALA A 132 31.00 -13.55 -2.85
N ILE A 133 30.11 -14.49 -3.21
CA ILE A 133 28.97 -14.89 -2.35
C ILE A 133 29.44 -15.54 -1.05
N VAL A 134 30.47 -16.39 -1.11
CA VAL A 134 30.95 -17.13 0.06
C VAL A 134 31.80 -16.27 0.99
N SER A 135 32.67 -15.41 0.43
CA SER A 135 33.54 -14.53 1.21
C SER A 135 32.80 -13.31 1.76
N GLY A 136 31.78 -12.82 1.03
CA GLY A 136 31.19 -11.50 1.30
C GLY A 136 32.09 -10.34 0.87
N GLU A 137 33.12 -10.60 0.10
CA GLU A 137 34.10 -9.61 -0.36
C GLU A 137 34.17 -9.64 -1.89
N PRO A 138 34.58 -8.53 -2.53
CA PRO A 138 34.84 -8.50 -3.96
C PRO A 138 35.87 -9.56 -4.36
N PHE A 139 35.64 -10.24 -5.48
CA PHE A 139 36.59 -11.21 -6.02
C PHE A 139 37.03 -10.76 -7.43
N VAL A 140 38.33 -10.42 -7.55
CA VAL A 140 38.90 -9.90 -8.78
C VAL A 140 39.81 -10.94 -9.41
N VAL A 141 39.59 -11.23 -10.70
CA VAL A 141 40.49 -12.01 -11.55
C VAL A 141 41.15 -11.04 -12.51
N LYS A 142 42.39 -10.67 -12.24
CA LYS A 142 43.12 -9.66 -12.99
C LYS A 142 43.45 -10.12 -14.42
N ASN A 143 43.78 -11.42 -14.61
CA ASN A 143 44.04 -11.98 -15.92
C ASN A 143 43.49 -13.39 -16.05
N ILE A 144 42.41 -13.53 -16.83
CA ILE A 144 41.72 -14.81 -17.09
C ILE A 144 42.63 -15.86 -17.71
N LEU A 145 43.57 -15.45 -18.56
CA LEU A 145 44.48 -16.37 -19.26
C LEU A 145 45.40 -17.11 -18.27
N THR A 146 45.89 -16.44 -17.25
CA THR A 146 46.91 -16.97 -16.34
C THR A 146 46.35 -17.40 -14.98
N ALA A 147 45.19 -16.89 -14.56
CA ALA A 147 44.61 -17.15 -13.24
C ALA A 147 44.21 -18.61 -13.08
N PRO A 148 44.74 -19.34 -12.09
CA PRO A 148 44.40 -20.75 -11.87
C PRO A 148 42.94 -20.94 -11.39
N GLU A 149 42.38 -19.96 -10.72
CA GLU A 149 41.04 -19.98 -10.09
C GLU A 149 39.93 -20.10 -11.15
N ILE A 150 40.16 -19.60 -12.37
CA ILE A 150 39.18 -19.59 -13.44
C ILE A 150 39.31 -20.76 -14.43
N MET A 151 40.22 -21.72 -14.14
CA MET A 151 40.51 -22.84 -15.07
C MET A 151 39.25 -23.50 -15.69
N PRO A 152 38.20 -23.86 -14.92
CA PRO A 152 37.03 -24.53 -15.51
C PRO A 152 36.24 -23.67 -16.50
N TRP A 153 36.31 -22.34 -16.40
CA TRP A 153 35.52 -21.39 -17.19
C TRP A 153 36.39 -20.61 -18.21
N ARG A 154 37.73 -20.74 -18.15
CA ARG A 154 38.67 -20.00 -18.95
C ARG A 154 38.37 -20.10 -20.44
N GLY A 155 38.14 -21.32 -20.94
CA GLY A 155 37.92 -21.54 -22.36
C GLY A 155 36.73 -20.78 -22.91
N GLU A 156 35.64 -20.78 -22.18
CA GLU A 156 34.43 -20.04 -22.56
C GLU A 156 34.59 -18.53 -22.40
N ALA A 157 35.22 -18.07 -21.34
CA ALA A 157 35.50 -16.65 -21.13
C ALA A 157 36.37 -16.05 -22.26
N LEU A 158 37.42 -16.75 -22.67
CA LEU A 158 38.31 -16.31 -23.75
C LEU A 158 37.60 -16.29 -25.12
N LYS A 159 36.70 -17.22 -25.41
CA LYS A 159 35.90 -17.21 -26.65
C LYS A 159 35.05 -15.95 -26.79
N HIS A 160 34.61 -15.39 -25.67
CA HIS A 160 33.81 -14.16 -25.63
C HIS A 160 34.65 -12.88 -25.45
N GLY A 161 35.98 -13.00 -25.56
CA GLY A 161 36.90 -11.86 -25.48
C GLY A 161 37.10 -11.29 -24.08
N PHE A 162 36.76 -12.06 -23.02
CA PHE A 162 36.95 -11.61 -21.65
C PHE A 162 38.38 -11.85 -21.19
N ALA A 163 39.05 -10.79 -20.68
CA ALA A 163 40.44 -10.87 -20.21
C ALA A 163 40.54 -10.66 -18.68
N SER A 164 39.60 -9.98 -18.07
CA SER A 164 39.48 -9.84 -16.61
C SER A 164 38.03 -9.83 -16.15
N VAL A 165 37.78 -10.12 -14.84
CA VAL A 165 36.45 -10.12 -14.23
C VAL A 165 36.51 -9.69 -12.77
N VAL A 166 35.55 -8.90 -12.36
CA VAL A 166 35.25 -8.62 -10.98
C VAL A 166 33.88 -9.17 -10.63
N SER A 167 33.75 -9.81 -9.48
CA SER A 167 32.47 -10.26 -8.92
C SER A 167 32.28 -9.63 -7.54
N LEU A 168 31.16 -8.93 -7.41
CA LEU A 168 30.80 -8.11 -6.26
C LEU A 168 29.67 -8.81 -5.49
N PRO A 169 29.78 -8.99 -4.17
CA PRO A 169 28.73 -9.62 -3.38
C PRO A 169 27.52 -8.68 -3.24
N LEU A 170 26.32 -9.23 -3.32
CA LEU A 170 25.08 -8.54 -2.97
C LEU A 170 24.73 -8.88 -1.53
N ILE A 171 25.00 -7.94 -0.61
CA ILE A 171 24.92 -8.16 0.84
C ILE A 171 23.70 -7.46 1.41
N SER A 172 22.85 -8.21 2.08
CA SER A 172 21.73 -7.68 2.88
C SER A 172 22.01 -7.86 4.38
N ARG A 173 21.11 -7.35 5.23
CA ARG A 173 21.19 -7.60 6.69
C ARG A 173 21.15 -9.10 7.06
N ALA A 174 20.58 -9.94 6.21
CA ALA A 174 20.50 -11.39 6.38
C ALA A 174 21.71 -12.15 5.83
N GLY A 175 22.69 -11.45 5.26
CA GLY A 175 23.89 -11.99 4.63
C GLY A 175 23.91 -11.82 3.12
N THR A 176 24.92 -12.39 2.47
CA THR A 176 25.09 -12.36 1.03
C THR A 176 24.04 -13.24 0.34
N PHE A 177 23.29 -12.67 -0.58
CA PHE A 177 22.19 -13.37 -1.27
C PHE A 177 22.38 -13.47 -2.79
N GLY A 178 23.46 -12.89 -3.34
CA GLY A 178 23.73 -12.90 -4.77
C GLY A 178 25.06 -12.28 -5.10
N ALA A 179 25.30 -12.09 -6.39
CA ALA A 179 26.48 -11.41 -6.92
C ALA A 179 26.16 -10.62 -8.17
N LEU A 180 26.95 -9.55 -8.39
CA LEU A 180 27.07 -8.80 -9.63
C LEU A 180 28.45 -9.06 -10.20
N SER A 181 28.55 -9.59 -11.43
CA SER A 181 29.84 -9.87 -12.11
C SER A 181 29.97 -9.00 -13.34
N ILE A 182 31.14 -8.38 -13.48
CA ILE A 182 31.47 -7.44 -14.57
C ILE A 182 32.73 -7.91 -15.24
N TYR A 183 32.73 -7.98 -16.57
CA TYR A 183 33.83 -8.48 -17.40
C TYR A 183 34.40 -7.36 -18.26
N ALA A 184 35.74 -7.35 -18.39
CA ALA A 184 36.44 -6.47 -19.30
C ALA A 184 37.26 -7.25 -20.31
N GLY A 185 37.52 -6.62 -21.48
CA GLY A 185 38.31 -7.19 -22.59
C GLY A 185 39.83 -7.01 -22.44
N GLU A 186 40.27 -6.38 -21.38
CA GLU A 186 41.67 -6.11 -21.08
C GLU A 186 42.08 -6.81 -19.78
N ALA A 187 43.30 -7.29 -19.72
CA ALA A 187 43.89 -7.81 -18.49
C ALA A 187 44.21 -6.63 -17.53
N ASP A 188 44.25 -6.92 -16.25
CA ASP A 188 44.57 -5.95 -15.19
C ASP A 188 43.68 -4.69 -15.20
N TYR A 189 42.43 -4.81 -15.76
CA TYR A 189 41.52 -3.69 -15.93
C TYR A 189 40.96 -3.17 -14.61
N PHE A 190 40.60 -4.06 -13.64
CA PHE A 190 39.98 -3.70 -12.37
C PHE A 190 41.04 -3.36 -11.31
N HIS A 191 41.22 -2.07 -11.05
CA HIS A 191 42.05 -1.55 -9.98
C HIS A 191 41.19 -1.30 -8.74
N ASP A 192 41.83 -1.12 -7.60
CA ASP A 192 41.16 -1.05 -6.27
C ASP A 192 40.13 0.09 -6.22
N ASP A 193 40.44 1.28 -6.74
CA ASP A 193 39.55 2.45 -6.79
C ASP A 193 38.30 2.19 -7.63
N GLU A 194 38.46 1.47 -8.75
CA GLU A 194 37.33 1.11 -9.62
C GLU A 194 36.45 0.04 -8.98
N VAL A 195 37.04 -0.92 -8.28
CA VAL A 195 36.32 -1.93 -7.52
C VAL A 195 35.48 -1.28 -6.41
N GLU A 196 36.01 -0.26 -5.74
CA GLU A 196 35.28 0.50 -4.71
C GLU A 196 34.04 1.19 -5.31
N LEU A 197 34.20 1.89 -6.44
CA LEU A 197 33.06 2.52 -7.15
C LEU A 197 32.04 1.49 -7.66
N LEU A 198 32.48 0.34 -8.11
CA LEU A 198 31.58 -0.73 -8.55
C LEU A 198 30.86 -1.38 -7.36
N MET A 199 31.46 -1.42 -6.17
CA MET A 199 30.78 -1.85 -4.94
C MET A 199 29.62 -0.92 -4.60
N GLU A 200 29.74 0.39 -4.79
CA GLU A 200 28.62 1.30 -4.61
C GLU A 200 27.41 0.93 -5.51
N ILE A 201 27.67 0.44 -6.74
CA ILE A 201 26.61 -0.04 -7.63
C ILE A 201 25.94 -1.30 -7.05
N ALA A 202 26.74 -2.24 -6.52
CA ALA A 202 26.22 -3.44 -5.88
C ALA A 202 25.37 -3.10 -4.65
N ASP A 203 25.83 -2.18 -3.80
CA ASP A 203 25.11 -1.72 -2.61
C ASP A 203 23.80 -0.99 -2.99
N ASN A 204 23.84 -0.15 -3.99
CA ASN A 204 22.67 0.51 -4.54
C ASN A 204 21.64 -0.50 -5.09
N LEU A 205 22.11 -1.52 -5.80
CA LEU A 205 21.25 -2.61 -6.30
C LEU A 205 20.57 -3.34 -5.14
N VAL A 206 21.31 -3.67 -4.08
CA VAL A 206 20.77 -4.29 -2.86
C VAL A 206 19.70 -3.39 -2.23
N TYR A 207 20.01 -2.10 -2.06
CA TYR A 207 19.05 -1.13 -1.52
C TYR A 207 17.76 -1.09 -2.34
N GLY A 208 17.86 -1.01 -3.67
CA GLY A 208 16.70 -1.01 -4.56
C GLY A 208 15.87 -2.28 -4.46
N ILE A 209 16.52 -3.45 -4.37
CA ILE A 209 15.83 -4.74 -4.20
C ILE A 209 15.05 -4.77 -2.88
N MET A 210 15.67 -4.30 -1.79
CA MET A 210 15.03 -4.25 -0.48
C MET A 210 13.87 -3.26 -0.43
N ALA A 211 14.03 -2.08 -1.03
CA ALA A 211 12.97 -1.08 -1.13
C ALA A 211 11.75 -1.60 -1.90
N LEU A 212 11.97 -2.25 -3.05
CA LEU A 212 10.93 -2.88 -3.85
C LEU A 212 10.22 -4.01 -3.08
N HIS A 213 10.97 -4.82 -2.33
CA HIS A 213 10.41 -5.89 -1.51
C HIS A 213 9.49 -5.34 -0.41
N THR A 214 9.99 -4.38 0.38
CA THR A 214 9.22 -3.72 1.45
C THR A 214 7.95 -3.07 0.89
N ARG A 215 8.04 -2.40 -0.26
CA ARG A 215 6.89 -1.78 -0.91
C ARG A 215 5.83 -2.81 -1.30
N THR A 216 6.26 -3.93 -1.89
CA THR A 216 5.34 -4.99 -2.31
C THR A 216 4.63 -5.63 -1.11
N GLU A 217 5.37 -5.90 -0.02
CA GLU A 217 4.79 -6.46 1.20
C GLU A 217 3.81 -5.50 1.88
N ARG A 218 4.13 -4.22 1.89
CA ARG A 218 3.23 -3.19 2.42
C ARG A 218 1.91 -3.14 1.63
N TYR A 219 1.96 -3.10 0.29
CA TYR A 219 0.74 -3.10 -0.53
C TYR A 219 -0.11 -4.36 -0.31
N ARG A 220 0.55 -5.51 -0.14
CA ARG A 220 -0.14 -6.77 0.14
C ARG A 220 -0.86 -6.73 1.49
N ALA A 221 -0.18 -6.27 2.53
CA ALA A 221 -0.76 -6.12 3.86
C ALA A 221 -1.93 -5.12 3.88
N GLU A 222 -1.79 -3.97 3.21
CA GLU A 222 -2.86 -2.97 3.07
C GLU A 222 -4.09 -3.56 2.36
N SER A 223 -3.88 -4.36 1.30
CA SER A 223 -4.97 -5.04 0.59
C SER A 223 -5.67 -6.09 1.46
N GLU A 224 -4.91 -6.92 2.20
CA GLU A 224 -5.46 -7.94 3.10
C GLU A 224 -6.29 -7.32 4.25
N VAL A 225 -5.83 -6.19 4.80
CA VAL A 225 -6.58 -5.43 5.81
C VAL A 225 -7.89 -4.90 5.23
N LYS A 226 -7.85 -4.31 4.03
CA LYS A 226 -9.04 -3.80 3.36
C LYS A 226 -10.06 -4.91 3.10
N ASP A 227 -9.62 -6.03 2.54
CA ASP A 227 -10.48 -7.18 2.26
C ASP A 227 -11.12 -7.75 3.54
N SER A 228 -10.36 -7.78 4.63
CA SER A 228 -10.83 -8.24 5.94
C SER A 228 -11.89 -7.29 6.52
N LEU A 229 -11.68 -5.97 6.42
CA LEU A 229 -12.66 -4.96 6.84
C LEU A 229 -13.96 -5.06 6.03
N ASP A 230 -13.88 -5.27 4.72
CA ASP A 230 -15.06 -5.41 3.86
C ASP A 230 -15.85 -6.70 4.19
N LYS A 231 -15.16 -7.80 4.48
CA LYS A 231 -15.80 -9.05 4.94
C LYS A 231 -16.50 -8.84 6.29
N LEU A 232 -15.84 -8.15 7.22
CA LEU A 232 -16.44 -7.86 8.54
C LEU A 232 -17.67 -6.98 8.42
N ARG A 233 -17.61 -5.91 7.61
CA ARG A 233 -18.78 -5.05 7.34
C ARG A 233 -19.95 -5.82 6.77
N LYS A 234 -19.72 -6.70 5.80
CA LYS A 234 -20.76 -7.56 5.21
C LYS A 234 -21.36 -8.52 6.26
N ALA A 235 -20.51 -9.14 7.08
CA ALA A 235 -20.99 -10.05 8.14
C ALA A 235 -21.84 -9.31 9.18
N LEU A 236 -21.42 -8.12 9.61
CA LEU A 236 -22.21 -7.28 10.52
C LEU A 236 -23.54 -6.87 9.91
N GLY A 237 -23.56 -6.46 8.63
CA GLY A 237 -24.80 -6.17 7.91
C GLY A 237 -25.76 -7.36 7.87
N ALA A 238 -25.25 -8.57 7.62
CA ALA A 238 -26.06 -9.78 7.62
C ALA A 238 -26.63 -10.11 9.01
N ILE A 239 -25.85 -9.92 10.08
CA ILE A 239 -26.32 -10.13 11.46
C ILE A 239 -27.45 -9.16 11.79
N ILE A 240 -27.29 -7.86 11.45
CA ILE A 240 -28.32 -6.85 11.67
C ILE A 240 -29.61 -7.24 10.92
N GLN A 241 -29.48 -7.72 9.69
CA GLN A 241 -30.63 -8.18 8.89
C GLN A 241 -31.34 -9.39 9.51
N VAL A 242 -30.59 -10.35 10.08
CA VAL A 242 -31.18 -11.49 10.81
C VAL A 242 -31.92 -11.01 12.07
N LEU A 243 -31.37 -10.05 12.81
CA LEU A 243 -32.04 -9.46 13.97
C LEU A 243 -33.34 -8.76 13.58
N GLU A 244 -33.34 -7.96 12.50
CA GLU A 244 -34.54 -7.33 11.93
C GLU A 244 -35.61 -8.38 11.62
N GLN A 245 -35.28 -9.40 10.83
CA GLN A 245 -36.20 -10.49 10.47
C GLN A 245 -36.73 -11.22 11.71
N THR A 246 -35.92 -11.41 12.72
CA THR A 246 -36.36 -12.08 13.97
C THR A 246 -37.44 -11.29 14.69
N VAL A 247 -37.35 -9.95 14.68
CA VAL A 247 -38.38 -9.07 15.25
C VAL A 247 -39.63 -9.07 14.36
N GLU A 248 -39.49 -9.00 13.06
CA GLU A 248 -40.61 -9.03 12.10
C GLU A 248 -41.43 -10.35 12.17
N ILE A 249 -40.79 -11.50 12.39
CA ILE A 249 -41.48 -12.76 12.59
C ILE A 249 -42.40 -12.72 13.80
N ARG A 250 -42.02 -11.98 14.83
CA ARG A 250 -42.82 -11.83 16.05
C ARG A 250 -43.97 -10.81 15.91
N ASP A 251 -43.77 -9.77 15.12
CA ASP A 251 -44.73 -8.72 14.81
C ASP A 251 -44.92 -8.63 13.27
N PRO A 252 -45.71 -9.54 12.65
CA PRO A 252 -45.85 -9.64 11.21
C PRO A 252 -46.32 -8.37 10.50
N TYR A 253 -46.89 -7.43 11.27
CA TYR A 253 -47.38 -6.16 10.73
C TYR A 253 -46.31 -5.07 10.66
N THR A 254 -45.10 -5.38 11.12
CA THR A 254 -43.93 -4.49 11.01
C THR A 254 -42.98 -4.87 9.88
N ALA A 255 -43.41 -5.77 8.96
CA ALA A 255 -42.57 -6.14 7.80
C ALA A 255 -42.14 -4.89 7.03
N GLY A 256 -40.83 -4.69 6.93
CA GLY A 256 -40.17 -3.53 6.32
C GLY A 256 -40.37 -2.19 7.04
N HIS A 257 -41.13 -2.15 8.15
CA HIS A 257 -41.29 -0.93 8.96
C HIS A 257 -39.94 -0.39 9.44
N GLN A 258 -39.13 -1.22 10.06
CA GLN A 258 -37.85 -0.82 10.61
C GLN A 258 -36.93 -0.23 9.55
N ARG A 259 -36.88 -0.80 8.34
CA ARG A 259 -36.12 -0.23 7.21
C ARG A 259 -36.67 1.13 6.79
N ARG A 260 -38.00 1.25 6.65
CA ARG A 260 -38.60 2.51 6.24
C ARG A 260 -38.39 3.60 7.27
N VAL A 261 -38.47 3.25 8.58
CA VAL A 261 -38.15 4.16 9.70
C VAL A 261 -36.66 4.55 9.66
N ALA A 262 -35.78 3.59 9.49
CA ALA A 262 -34.33 3.85 9.41
C ALA A 262 -33.94 4.72 8.20
N ASP A 263 -34.55 4.49 7.04
CA ASP A 263 -34.33 5.28 5.83
C ASP A 263 -34.83 6.72 6.01
N LEU A 264 -36.03 6.91 6.59
CA LEU A 264 -36.56 8.23 6.87
C LEU A 264 -35.71 8.95 7.92
N ALA A 265 -35.36 8.30 9.01
CA ALA A 265 -34.54 8.87 10.06
C ALA A 265 -33.14 9.29 9.55
N ARG A 266 -32.53 8.46 8.70
CA ARG A 266 -31.28 8.78 8.00
C ARG A 266 -31.45 10.05 7.17
N THR A 267 -32.46 10.11 6.32
CA THR A 267 -32.69 11.25 5.42
C THR A 267 -32.98 12.54 6.20
N ILE A 268 -33.70 12.45 7.32
CA ILE A 268 -33.88 13.60 8.24
C ILE A 268 -32.53 14.06 8.82
N GLY A 269 -31.67 13.13 9.24
CA GLY A 269 -30.34 13.43 9.75
C GLY A 269 -29.44 14.10 8.69
N GLU A 270 -29.49 13.64 7.44
CA GLU A 270 -28.79 14.22 6.29
C GLU A 270 -29.29 15.65 6.02
N GLU A 271 -30.61 15.87 6.02
CA GLU A 271 -31.24 17.18 5.85
C GLU A 271 -30.86 18.17 6.97
N MET A 272 -30.64 17.67 8.18
CA MET A 272 -30.16 18.47 9.32
C MET A 272 -28.65 18.70 9.31
N GLY A 273 -27.91 18.17 8.34
CA GLY A 273 -26.45 18.35 8.20
C GLY A 273 -25.63 17.58 9.24
N LEU A 274 -26.14 16.47 9.75
CA LEU A 274 -25.38 15.61 10.67
C LEU A 274 -24.24 14.90 9.94
N GLY A 275 -23.11 14.69 10.63
CA GLY A 275 -21.99 13.94 10.08
C GLY A 275 -22.32 12.45 9.87
N GLU A 276 -21.63 11.80 8.90
CA GLU A 276 -21.85 10.41 8.52
C GLU A 276 -21.86 9.44 9.71
N ASP A 277 -20.98 9.61 10.68
CA ASP A 277 -20.92 8.80 11.90
C ASP A 277 -22.25 8.82 12.68
N ARG A 278 -22.85 9.98 12.87
CA ARG A 278 -24.12 10.12 13.59
C ARG A 278 -25.28 9.52 12.79
N ILE A 279 -25.25 9.71 11.48
CA ILE A 279 -26.23 9.15 10.54
C ILE A 279 -26.21 7.62 10.56
N ASP A 280 -25.03 7.00 10.57
CA ASP A 280 -24.89 5.55 10.71
C ASP A 280 -25.45 5.04 12.03
N GLY A 281 -25.21 5.75 13.13
CA GLY A 281 -25.81 5.43 14.44
C GLY A 281 -27.33 5.49 14.42
N ILE A 282 -27.91 6.52 13.82
CA ILE A 282 -29.37 6.67 13.65
C ILE A 282 -29.94 5.53 12.80
N ARG A 283 -29.28 5.20 11.69
CA ARG A 283 -29.71 4.14 10.79
C ARG A 283 -29.72 2.78 11.46
N ILE A 284 -28.66 2.43 12.20
CA ILE A 284 -28.59 1.17 12.93
C ILE A 284 -29.66 1.14 14.02
N ALA A 285 -29.81 2.22 14.80
CA ALA A 285 -30.84 2.30 15.80
C ALA A 285 -32.24 2.13 15.19
N GLY A 286 -32.51 2.74 14.03
CA GLY A 286 -33.79 2.60 13.31
C GLY A 286 -34.11 1.17 12.88
N ILE A 287 -33.09 0.42 12.40
CA ILE A 287 -33.27 -0.98 11.98
C ILE A 287 -33.63 -1.89 13.16
N ILE A 288 -33.11 -1.62 14.36
CA ILE A 288 -33.28 -2.53 15.52
C ILE A 288 -34.02 -1.89 16.69
N HIS A 289 -34.70 -0.73 16.51
CA HIS A 289 -35.32 0.00 17.60
C HIS A 289 -36.36 -0.82 18.37
N ASP A 290 -37.03 -1.70 17.69
CA ASP A 290 -38.09 -2.57 18.22
C ASP A 290 -37.59 -3.93 18.74
N ILE A 291 -36.27 -4.17 18.84
CA ILE A 291 -35.68 -5.45 19.26
C ILE A 291 -36.27 -5.94 20.61
N GLY A 292 -36.63 -5.02 21.50
CA GLY A 292 -37.24 -5.35 22.80
C GLY A 292 -38.64 -5.95 22.73
N LYS A 293 -39.33 -5.85 21.58
CA LYS A 293 -40.64 -6.50 21.38
C LYS A 293 -40.56 -8.03 21.46
N ILE A 294 -39.36 -8.60 21.41
CA ILE A 294 -39.15 -10.05 21.60
C ILE A 294 -39.68 -10.53 22.96
N TYR A 295 -39.76 -9.66 23.95
CA TYR A 295 -40.30 -9.95 25.27
C TYR A 295 -41.83 -9.82 25.37
N VAL A 296 -42.47 -9.20 24.37
CA VAL A 296 -43.92 -9.03 24.36
C VAL A 296 -44.58 -10.29 23.75
N PRO A 297 -45.61 -10.87 24.36
CA PRO A 297 -46.35 -11.99 23.78
C PRO A 297 -46.92 -11.63 22.40
N ALA A 298 -46.78 -12.56 21.44
CA ALA A 298 -47.20 -12.33 20.05
C ALA A 298 -48.72 -12.09 19.95
N GLU A 299 -49.51 -12.69 20.85
CA GLU A 299 -50.94 -12.52 20.95
C GLU A 299 -51.36 -11.07 21.30
N ILE A 300 -50.49 -10.30 21.98
CA ILE A 300 -50.69 -8.89 22.25
C ILE A 300 -50.29 -8.05 21.07
N LEU A 301 -49.16 -8.36 20.40
CA LEU A 301 -48.68 -7.62 19.23
C LEU A 301 -49.62 -7.75 18.04
N SER A 302 -50.16 -8.94 17.81
CA SER A 302 -51.06 -9.23 16.68
C SER A 302 -52.53 -9.04 16.96
N LYS A 303 -52.88 -8.48 18.12
CA LYS A 303 -54.30 -8.33 18.56
C LYS A 303 -55.09 -7.39 17.63
N PRO A 304 -56.21 -7.85 17.02
CA PRO A 304 -56.92 -7.05 16.01
C PRO A 304 -57.89 -6.00 16.63
N ARG A 305 -57.81 -5.75 17.92
CA ARG A 305 -58.66 -4.80 18.67
C ARG A 305 -57.82 -3.89 19.55
N ARG A 306 -58.39 -2.83 20.08
CA ARG A 306 -57.71 -1.91 20.99
C ARG A 306 -57.11 -2.66 22.18
N LEU A 307 -55.90 -2.31 22.54
CA LEU A 307 -55.18 -2.84 23.69
C LEU A 307 -55.77 -2.30 24.97
N SER A 308 -55.83 -3.14 26.01
CA SER A 308 -56.09 -2.66 27.38
C SER A 308 -54.88 -1.85 27.89
N GLN A 309 -55.09 -1.09 28.95
CA GLN A 309 -54.00 -0.32 29.57
C GLN A 309 -52.82 -1.20 30.03
N ILE A 310 -53.12 -2.41 30.52
CA ILE A 310 -52.10 -3.37 30.97
C ILE A 310 -51.28 -3.86 29.77
N GLU A 311 -51.93 -4.24 28.69
CA GLU A 311 -51.27 -4.69 27.47
C GLU A 311 -50.41 -3.57 26.83
N PHE A 312 -50.93 -2.35 26.81
CA PHE A 312 -50.19 -1.20 26.32
C PHE A 312 -48.97 -0.88 27.18
N ASN A 313 -49.10 -0.97 28.52
CA ASN A 313 -47.97 -0.81 29.41
C ASN A 313 -46.90 -1.91 29.20
N LEU A 314 -47.31 -3.12 28.89
CA LEU A 314 -46.37 -4.18 28.56
C LEU A 314 -45.61 -3.89 27.23
N ILE A 315 -46.30 -3.37 26.21
CA ILE A 315 -45.64 -2.96 24.99
C ILE A 315 -44.63 -1.84 25.25
N LYS A 316 -44.95 -0.85 26.09
CA LYS A 316 -44.04 0.25 26.44
C LYS A 316 -42.69 -0.23 27.01
N THR A 317 -42.62 -1.43 27.56
CA THR A 317 -41.35 -1.96 28.11
C THR A 317 -40.32 -2.27 27.05
N HIS A 318 -40.70 -2.37 25.75
CA HIS A 318 -39.77 -2.77 24.69
C HIS A 318 -38.57 -1.81 24.57
N SER A 319 -38.73 -0.51 24.79
CA SER A 319 -37.62 0.46 24.75
C SER A 319 -36.56 0.15 25.81
N GLN A 320 -37.00 -0.14 27.04
CA GLN A 320 -36.10 -0.53 28.13
C GLN A 320 -35.44 -1.88 27.87
N VAL A 321 -36.23 -2.89 27.46
CA VAL A 321 -35.71 -4.22 27.14
C VAL A 321 -34.72 -4.15 25.99
N GLY A 322 -35.01 -3.37 24.96
CA GLY A 322 -34.07 -3.13 23.84
C GLY A 322 -32.75 -2.53 24.32
N TYR A 323 -32.82 -1.55 25.22
CA TYR A 323 -31.62 -1.00 25.84
C TYR A 323 -30.85 -2.06 26.64
N ASP A 324 -31.51 -2.85 27.47
CA ASP A 324 -30.87 -3.85 28.33
C ASP A 324 -30.17 -4.95 27.50
N VAL A 325 -30.74 -5.33 26.36
CA VAL A 325 -30.14 -6.28 25.41
C VAL A 325 -28.92 -5.70 24.73
N LEU A 326 -28.98 -4.43 24.31
CA LEU A 326 -27.96 -3.85 23.43
C LEU A 326 -26.83 -3.12 24.18
N ARG A 327 -27.02 -2.73 25.44
CA ARG A 327 -26.03 -2.00 26.25
C ARG A 327 -24.71 -2.75 26.48
N ALA A 328 -24.72 -4.08 26.34
CA ALA A 328 -23.54 -4.91 26.49
C ALA A 328 -22.67 -4.94 25.19
N ILE A 329 -23.20 -4.42 24.09
CA ILE A 329 -22.49 -4.37 22.80
C ILE A 329 -21.80 -3.01 22.72
N ASP A 330 -20.49 -3.03 22.48
CA ASP A 330 -19.68 -1.82 22.29
C ASP A 330 -19.84 -1.29 20.85
N PHE A 331 -20.98 -0.62 20.62
CA PHE A 331 -21.22 0.08 19.37
C PHE A 331 -20.37 1.36 19.29
N PRO A 332 -19.88 1.75 18.11
CA PRO A 332 -19.23 3.05 17.90
C PRO A 332 -20.16 4.23 18.19
N TRP A 333 -21.47 3.99 18.21
CA TRP A 333 -22.54 4.97 18.42
C TRP A 333 -23.41 4.58 19.63
N PRO A 334 -24.08 5.54 20.25
CA PRO A 334 -24.91 5.28 21.44
C PRO A 334 -26.25 4.61 21.09
N VAL A 335 -26.24 3.56 20.26
CA VAL A 335 -27.43 2.89 19.71
C VAL A 335 -28.43 2.48 20.82
N ALA A 336 -27.95 1.85 21.87
CA ALA A 336 -28.82 1.41 22.97
C ALA A 336 -29.57 2.60 23.62
N ARG A 337 -28.89 3.75 23.82
CA ARG A 337 -29.52 4.94 24.39
C ARG A 337 -30.52 5.58 23.43
N ILE A 338 -30.24 5.58 22.12
CA ILE A 338 -31.18 6.07 21.11
C ILE A 338 -32.47 5.24 21.18
N ILE A 339 -32.34 3.91 21.22
CA ILE A 339 -33.47 2.98 21.33
C ILE A 339 -34.23 3.17 22.64
N LEU A 340 -33.56 3.41 23.78
CA LEU A 340 -34.20 3.68 25.04
C LEU A 340 -35.13 4.91 24.95
N GLN A 341 -34.70 5.94 24.22
CA GLN A 341 -35.33 7.27 24.24
C GLN A 341 -36.27 7.55 23.05
N HIS A 342 -36.41 6.66 22.05
CA HIS A 342 -37.15 6.97 20.83
C HIS A 342 -38.65 7.23 21.02
N HIS A 343 -39.21 6.79 22.12
CA HIS A 343 -40.59 7.09 22.52
C HIS A 343 -40.72 8.20 23.57
N GLU A 344 -39.63 8.83 23.98
CA GLU A 344 -39.70 10.03 24.82
C GLU A 344 -40.29 11.20 24.01
N ARG A 345 -40.92 12.14 24.72
CA ARG A 345 -41.53 13.35 24.16
C ARG A 345 -40.96 14.57 24.87
N ILE A 346 -40.76 15.68 24.15
CA ILE A 346 -40.06 16.85 24.72
C ILE A 346 -40.80 17.51 25.89
N ASP A 347 -42.12 17.24 26.04
CA ASP A 347 -42.93 17.69 27.15
C ASP A 347 -42.91 16.76 28.37
N GLY A 348 -42.20 15.64 28.32
CA GLY A 348 -42.13 14.63 29.37
C GLY A 348 -43.30 13.64 29.41
N SER A 349 -44.20 13.65 28.41
CA SER A 349 -45.32 12.69 28.32
C SER A 349 -44.91 11.33 27.73
N GLY A 350 -43.67 11.20 27.25
CA GLY A 350 -43.12 9.99 26.68
C GLY A 350 -42.81 8.87 27.69
N TYR A 351 -42.09 7.85 27.22
CA TYR A 351 -41.66 6.72 28.04
C TYR A 351 -40.32 6.19 27.59
N PRO A 352 -39.53 5.44 28.39
CA PRO A 352 -39.88 4.90 29.72
C PRO A 352 -39.58 5.85 30.90
N HIS A 353 -38.75 6.90 30.70
CA HIS A 353 -38.24 7.72 31.80
C HIS A 353 -38.89 9.09 31.93
N ASN A 354 -39.81 9.45 31.04
CA ASN A 354 -40.48 10.75 30.99
C ASN A 354 -39.47 11.93 30.87
N LEU A 355 -38.45 11.74 30.03
CA LEU A 355 -37.42 12.76 29.77
C LEU A 355 -38.00 13.97 29.06
N THR A 356 -37.42 15.14 29.34
CA THR A 356 -37.87 16.41 28.76
C THR A 356 -36.80 16.99 27.84
N GLY A 357 -37.20 17.74 26.84
CA GLY A 357 -36.39 18.60 25.97
C GLY A 357 -34.93 18.18 25.76
N ASN A 358 -34.04 18.82 26.52
CA ASN A 358 -32.58 18.61 26.36
C ASN A 358 -32.03 17.28 26.93
N GLU A 359 -32.83 16.54 27.70
CA GLU A 359 -32.42 15.24 28.25
C GLU A 359 -32.52 14.14 27.19
N ILE A 360 -33.30 14.36 26.12
CA ILE A 360 -33.50 13.45 25.02
C ILE A 360 -32.44 13.71 23.96
N MET A 361 -31.73 12.66 23.52
CA MET A 361 -30.75 12.74 22.45
C MET A 361 -31.39 13.18 21.13
N LEU A 362 -30.69 13.98 20.33
CA LEU A 362 -31.20 14.43 19.05
C LEU A 362 -31.50 13.25 18.12
N GLU A 363 -30.64 12.23 18.10
CA GLU A 363 -30.82 11.01 17.34
C GLU A 363 -32.10 10.26 17.72
N ALA A 364 -32.44 10.24 18.99
CA ALA A 364 -33.67 9.63 19.48
C ALA A 364 -34.91 10.45 19.10
N LYS A 365 -34.81 11.79 19.09
CA LYS A 365 -35.87 12.69 18.62
C LYS A 365 -36.13 12.47 17.12
N ILE A 366 -35.06 12.33 16.34
CA ILE A 366 -35.17 12.04 14.90
C ILE A 366 -35.84 10.69 14.67
N LEU A 367 -35.39 9.66 15.36
CA LEU A 367 -35.95 8.31 15.25
C LEU A 367 -37.44 8.30 15.68
N GLY A 368 -37.78 9.00 16.75
CA GLY A 368 -39.16 9.09 17.26
C GLY A 368 -40.12 9.80 16.30
N VAL A 369 -39.66 10.81 15.56
CA VAL A 369 -40.44 11.46 14.49
C VAL A 369 -40.61 10.53 13.30
N ALA A 370 -39.52 9.89 12.88
CA ALA A 370 -39.56 8.95 11.74
C ALA A 370 -40.48 7.76 12.01
N ASP A 371 -40.45 7.19 13.23
CA ASP A 371 -41.32 6.10 13.63
C ASP A 371 -42.80 6.50 13.59
N VAL A 372 -43.15 7.66 14.15
CA VAL A 372 -44.53 8.15 14.12
C VAL A 372 -45.03 8.37 12.70
N VAL A 373 -44.22 9.00 11.86
CA VAL A 373 -44.62 9.30 10.45
C VAL A 373 -44.78 8.00 9.66
N GLU A 374 -43.88 7.04 9.78
CA GLU A 374 -44.01 5.74 9.12
C GLU A 374 -45.22 4.97 9.66
N ALA A 375 -45.37 4.90 10.98
CA ALA A 375 -46.49 4.20 11.61
C ALA A 375 -47.88 4.75 11.21
N MET A 376 -47.97 6.04 10.93
CA MET A 376 -49.22 6.66 10.44
C MET A 376 -49.42 6.48 8.94
N ALA A 377 -48.36 6.49 8.17
CA ALA A 377 -48.41 6.34 6.73
C ALA A 377 -48.69 4.90 6.30
N SER A 378 -48.36 3.90 7.12
CA SER A 378 -48.50 2.47 6.83
C SER A 378 -49.76 1.84 7.39
N HIS A 379 -50.19 0.69 6.82
CA HIS A 379 -51.28 -0.11 7.34
C HIS A 379 -50.92 -0.81 8.64
N ARG A 380 -51.83 -0.83 9.60
CA ARG A 380 -51.74 -1.56 10.87
C ARG A 380 -52.94 -2.51 11.04
N PRO A 381 -52.89 -3.58 11.88
CA PRO A 381 -53.93 -4.59 12.00
C PRO A 381 -55.28 -4.02 12.39
N TYR A 382 -55.25 -2.97 13.14
CA TYR A 382 -56.43 -2.32 13.73
C TYR A 382 -56.76 -0.95 13.13
N ARG A 383 -55.97 -0.50 12.08
CA ARG A 383 -56.15 0.82 11.50
C ARG A 383 -55.59 0.84 10.05
N PRO A 384 -56.40 1.26 9.05
CA PRO A 384 -55.86 1.54 7.73
C PRO A 384 -54.80 2.66 7.74
N ALA A 385 -53.94 2.71 6.73
CA ALA A 385 -53.00 3.80 6.53
C ALA A 385 -53.78 5.15 6.50
N LEU A 386 -53.29 6.13 7.24
CA LEU A 386 -53.84 7.50 7.21
C LEU A 386 -53.21 8.32 6.08
N GLY A 387 -52.08 7.86 5.54
CA GLY A 387 -51.32 8.55 4.51
C GLY A 387 -50.26 9.51 5.09
N VAL A 388 -49.32 9.88 4.24
CA VAL A 388 -48.20 10.76 4.61
C VAL A 388 -48.69 12.16 5.03
N ASP A 389 -49.67 12.70 4.33
CA ASP A 389 -50.20 14.05 4.63
C ASP A 389 -50.76 14.15 6.06
N ALA A 390 -51.52 13.13 6.50
CA ALA A 390 -52.04 13.08 7.87
C ALA A 390 -50.92 12.93 8.92
N ALA A 391 -49.88 12.16 8.59
CA ALA A 391 -48.72 12.02 9.46
C ALA A 391 -47.91 13.32 9.60
N LEU A 392 -47.71 14.05 8.50
CA LEU A 392 -47.05 15.36 8.52
C LEU A 392 -47.87 16.39 9.29
N GLN A 393 -49.23 16.38 9.18
CA GLN A 393 -50.10 17.24 9.97
C GLN A 393 -49.94 16.96 11.46
N GLU A 394 -49.92 15.71 11.87
CA GLU A 394 -49.74 15.29 13.26
C GLU A 394 -48.46 15.88 13.89
N ILE A 395 -47.30 15.68 13.20
CA ILE A 395 -46.04 16.20 13.73
C ILE A 395 -45.95 17.73 13.69
N LEU A 396 -46.60 18.38 12.72
CA LEU A 396 -46.70 19.85 12.64
C LEU A 396 -47.58 20.44 13.77
N GLN A 397 -48.74 19.85 14.06
CA GLN A 397 -49.63 20.30 15.11
C GLN A 397 -49.00 20.17 16.51
N ASN A 398 -48.19 19.14 16.71
CA ASN A 398 -47.54 18.86 17.98
C ASN A 398 -46.07 19.35 18.05
N LYS A 399 -45.64 20.14 17.07
CA LYS A 399 -44.32 20.75 17.03
C LYS A 399 -44.08 21.67 18.20
N GLY A 400 -42.98 21.50 18.92
CA GLY A 400 -42.64 22.26 20.14
C GLY A 400 -43.37 21.82 21.37
N VAL A 401 -44.28 20.83 21.27
CA VAL A 401 -44.97 20.18 22.41
C VAL A 401 -44.48 18.75 22.56
N LEU A 402 -44.72 17.89 21.57
CA LEU A 402 -44.28 16.48 21.58
C LEU A 402 -42.97 16.27 20.83
N TYR A 403 -42.76 17.05 19.78
CA TYR A 403 -41.64 16.85 18.84
C TYR A 403 -40.76 18.08 18.75
N GLU A 404 -39.44 17.82 18.58
CA GLU A 404 -38.42 18.88 18.39
C GLU A 404 -38.70 19.68 17.12
N PRO A 405 -38.82 21.02 17.20
CA PRO A 405 -39.14 21.86 16.05
C PRO A 405 -38.24 21.68 14.85
N GLU A 406 -36.92 21.60 15.07
CA GLU A 406 -35.95 21.45 14.01
C GLU A 406 -36.08 20.10 13.28
N VAL A 407 -36.33 19.01 14.02
CA VAL A 407 -36.56 17.67 13.46
C VAL A 407 -37.84 17.63 12.62
N VAL A 408 -38.93 18.26 13.13
CA VAL A 408 -40.19 18.34 12.38
C VAL A 408 -40.00 19.12 11.08
N HIS A 409 -39.33 20.25 11.12
CA HIS A 409 -39.07 21.04 9.89
C HIS A 409 -38.24 20.25 8.88
N ALA A 410 -37.15 19.56 9.30
CA ALA A 410 -36.36 18.72 8.44
C ALA A 410 -37.18 17.59 7.83
N CYS A 411 -38.02 16.89 8.64
CA CYS A 411 -38.90 15.85 8.13
C CYS A 411 -39.86 16.36 7.05
N VAL A 412 -40.46 17.52 7.26
CA VAL A 412 -41.36 18.13 6.27
C VAL A 412 -40.65 18.46 4.98
N ARG A 413 -39.45 19.06 5.04
CA ARG A 413 -38.61 19.34 3.84
C ARG A 413 -38.24 18.07 3.08
N VAL A 414 -37.90 16.99 3.77
CA VAL A 414 -37.57 15.68 3.15
C VAL A 414 -38.72 15.20 2.25
N PHE A 415 -39.96 15.34 2.69
CA PHE A 415 -41.12 14.95 1.86
C PHE A 415 -41.46 15.97 0.78
N GLN A 416 -41.42 17.28 1.08
CA GLN A 416 -41.88 18.34 0.19
C GLN A 416 -40.83 18.75 -0.86
N GLU A 417 -39.57 18.79 -0.49
CA GLU A 417 -38.49 19.30 -1.34
C GLU A 417 -37.68 18.17 -1.99
N GLN A 418 -37.45 17.04 -1.28
CA GLN A 418 -36.67 15.91 -1.79
C GLN A 418 -37.56 14.81 -2.40
N ASN A 419 -38.89 14.93 -2.37
CA ASN A 419 -39.83 13.93 -2.86
C ASN A 419 -39.60 12.53 -2.27
N PHE A 420 -39.29 12.47 -0.98
CA PHE A 420 -39.07 11.18 -0.30
C PHE A 420 -40.33 10.31 -0.40
N GLN A 421 -40.12 9.04 -0.72
CA GLN A 421 -41.18 8.03 -0.76
C GLN A 421 -40.72 6.79 -0.01
N PHE A 422 -41.61 6.21 0.79
CA PHE A 422 -41.34 4.90 1.38
C PHE A 422 -41.26 3.84 0.26
N LYS A 423 -40.15 3.12 0.22
CA LYS A 423 -40.00 2.02 -0.74
C LYS A 423 -40.83 0.84 -0.29
N ASP A 424 -41.67 0.32 -1.18
CA ASP A 424 -42.31 -0.98 -0.97
C ASP A 424 -41.24 -2.06 -0.93
N VAL A 425 -41.11 -2.72 0.20
CA VAL A 425 -40.26 -3.90 0.34
C VAL A 425 -41.06 -5.08 -0.21
N SER A 426 -41.04 -5.26 -1.54
CA SER A 426 -41.42 -6.55 -2.12
C SER A 426 -40.42 -7.59 -1.62
N LEU A 427 -40.91 -8.58 -0.87
CA LEU A 427 -40.15 -9.79 -0.56
C LEU A 427 -39.84 -10.49 -1.89
N GLU A 428 -38.68 -10.19 -2.47
CA GLU A 428 -38.06 -11.09 -3.45
C GLU A 428 -37.51 -12.27 -2.63
N PHE A 429 -38.25 -13.40 -2.72
CA PHE A 429 -37.82 -14.70 -2.22
C PHE A 429 -36.76 -15.32 -3.16
#